data_742d0bfbd89f8f98aa2af03424d6d8b9
#
_entry.id   742d0bfbd89f8f98aa2af03424d6d8b9
#
_cell.length_a   1.000
_cell.length_b   1.000
_cell.length_c   1.000
_cell.angle_alpha   90.00
_cell.angle_beta   90.00
_cell.angle_gamma   90.00
#
_symmetry.space_group_name_H-M   'P 1'
#
loop_
_entity.id
_entity.type
_entity.pdbx_description
1 polymer ?
#
loop_
_entity_poly.entity_id
_entity_poly.type
_entity_poly.pdbx_seq_one_letter_code
_entity_poly.pdbx_strand_id
1 'polypeptide(L)'
;MSRIRVRPIAVVPSAMLVLSACAQGTLAVSPGTIVDGVILAGRVINATSGSSSRSGGSSRGSTTARIPRSPSASAAAARVLNTADQYVGVPYVWGGNTPKGFDCSGFTKYVFARNGVTLPRTSREQVRAGDGVPLDFDSMRPGDILLFAEPGEAISHVAIYVGSGRIIHASQAMGGVDYLDLDGSRGAWYMQNLVAVRRLL
;
A
#
# COMPACT_ATOMS: atom_id res chain seq x y z
N MET A 1 24.33 -41.06 41.21
CA MET A 1 25.36 -40.52 40.27
C MET A 1 25.13 -41.12 38.90
N SER A 2 24.29 -40.47 38.09
CA SER A 2 23.94 -40.91 36.72
C SER A 2 24.78 -40.12 35.71
N ARG A 3 25.61 -40.83 34.95
CA ARG A 3 26.46 -40.25 33.91
C ARG A 3 25.64 -40.06 32.63
N ILE A 4 25.50 -38.79 32.20
CA ILE A 4 24.90 -38.42 30.90
C ILE A 4 25.95 -38.72 29.82
N ARG A 5 25.64 -39.64 28.91
CA ARG A 5 26.43 -39.89 27.69
C ARG A 5 25.99 -38.90 26.59
N VAL A 6 26.92 -38.04 26.21
CA VAL A 6 26.77 -37.16 25.04
C VAL A 6 27.15 -37.98 23.78
N ARG A 7 26.24 -38.06 22.81
CA ARG A 7 26.52 -38.67 21.50
C ARG A 7 27.15 -37.62 20.58
N PRO A 8 28.19 -37.95 19.81
CA PRO A 8 28.77 -37.03 18.84
C PRO A 8 27.85 -36.85 17.60
N ILE A 9 27.70 -35.61 17.17
CA ILE A 9 27.01 -35.23 15.93
C ILE A 9 27.94 -35.52 14.76
N ALA A 10 27.50 -36.34 13.82
CA ALA A 10 28.23 -36.62 12.59
C ALA A 10 28.13 -35.40 11.63
N VAL A 11 29.31 -34.87 11.29
CA VAL A 11 29.44 -33.84 10.24
C VAL A 11 29.46 -34.55 8.90
N VAL A 12 28.46 -34.22 8.05
CA VAL A 12 28.40 -34.68 6.65
C VAL A 12 29.10 -33.61 5.79
N PRO A 13 30.13 -33.95 5.01
CA PRO A 13 30.72 -33.00 4.08
C PRO A 13 29.86 -32.83 2.83
N SER A 14 29.42 -31.63 2.55
CA SER A 14 28.77 -31.23 1.27
C SER A 14 29.81 -31.24 0.16
N ALA A 15 29.64 -32.12 -0.78
CA ALA A 15 30.38 -32.13 -2.05
C ALA A 15 29.89 -30.98 -2.96
N MET A 16 30.81 -30.09 -3.28
CA MET A 16 30.67 -29.10 -4.33
C MET A 16 30.58 -29.79 -5.70
N LEU A 17 29.50 -29.61 -6.42
CA LEU A 17 29.42 -29.91 -7.85
C LEU A 17 29.45 -28.59 -8.61
N VAL A 18 30.59 -28.25 -9.19
CA VAL A 18 30.77 -27.17 -10.14
C VAL A 18 30.35 -27.69 -11.52
N LEU A 19 29.27 -27.18 -12.07
CA LEU A 19 28.99 -27.33 -13.50
C LEU A 19 29.06 -25.94 -14.15
N SER A 20 30.17 -25.77 -14.90
CA SER A 20 30.39 -24.73 -15.88
C SER A 20 29.60 -25.06 -17.14
N ALA A 21 28.76 -24.14 -17.60
CA ALA A 21 28.29 -24.13 -18.97
C ALA A 21 28.16 -22.68 -19.46
N CYS A 22 29.15 -22.28 -20.26
CA CYS A 22 29.09 -21.12 -21.13
C CYS A 22 28.05 -21.38 -22.25
N ALA A 23 27.12 -20.47 -22.46
CA ALA A 23 26.49 -20.30 -23.74
C ALA A 23 26.25 -18.79 -23.95
N GLN A 24 27.07 -18.22 -24.81
CA GLN A 24 26.93 -16.90 -25.39
C GLN A 24 25.79 -16.91 -26.39
N GLY A 25 24.80 -16.09 -26.20
CA GLY A 25 23.74 -15.81 -27.16
C GLY A 25 23.58 -14.31 -27.29
N THR A 26 24.34 -13.75 -28.22
CA THR A 26 24.17 -12.39 -28.72
C THR A 26 22.91 -12.33 -29.58
N LEU A 27 21.89 -11.60 -29.15
CA LEU A 27 20.80 -11.18 -30.02
C LEU A 27 20.96 -9.71 -30.37
N ALA A 28 21.16 -9.51 -31.67
CA ALA A 28 21.29 -8.23 -32.34
C ALA A 28 19.99 -7.42 -32.22
N VAL A 29 20.15 -6.16 -31.79
CA VAL A 29 19.11 -5.14 -31.88
C VAL A 29 19.18 -4.54 -33.28
N SER A 30 18.11 -4.66 -34.05
CA SER A 30 17.93 -3.94 -35.32
C SER A 30 17.31 -2.56 -35.02
N PRO A 31 17.88 -1.48 -35.56
CA PRO A 31 17.25 -0.16 -35.55
C PRO A 31 16.45 0.04 -36.84
N GLY A 32 15.23 0.49 -36.71
CA GLY A 32 14.36 0.96 -37.78
C GLY A 32 12.92 0.85 -37.33
N THR A 33 12.10 1.83 -37.35
CA THR A 33 11.83 2.82 -38.37
C THR A 33 11.08 3.99 -37.72
N ILE A 34 11.55 5.18 -37.96
CA ILE A 34 10.83 6.42 -37.74
C ILE A 34 9.83 6.55 -38.87
N VAL A 35 8.55 6.71 -38.58
CA VAL A 35 7.57 7.21 -39.52
C VAL A 35 7.08 8.57 -39.08
N ASP A 36 7.43 9.51 -39.95
CA ASP A 36 7.02 10.91 -39.95
C ASP A 36 5.51 11.14 -39.92
N GLY A 37 5.15 12.13 -39.15
CA GLY A 37 4.34 13.29 -39.52
C GLY A 37 2.93 13.07 -40.06
N VAL A 38 1.95 13.54 -39.32
CA VAL A 38 0.91 14.43 -39.92
C VAL A 38 0.50 15.47 -38.85
N ILE A 39 0.94 16.68 -39.10
CA ILE A 39 0.34 17.90 -38.54
C ILE A 39 -0.89 18.21 -39.39
N LEU A 40 -2.08 18.26 -38.79
CA LEU A 40 -3.24 18.92 -39.38
C LEU A 40 -3.70 20.01 -38.47
N ALA A 41 -3.27 21.22 -38.86
CA ALA A 41 -3.79 22.48 -38.39
C ALA A 41 -5.18 22.70 -39.02
N GLY A 42 -6.07 23.38 -38.29
CA GLY A 42 -7.13 24.14 -38.90
C GLY A 42 -8.53 23.90 -38.34
N ARG A 43 -9.07 24.71 -37.48
CA ARG A 43 -9.97 25.77 -37.89
C ARG A 43 -10.61 26.46 -36.68
N VAL A 44 -10.24 27.67 -36.49
CA VAL A 44 -10.98 28.68 -35.70
C VAL A 44 -12.24 29.04 -36.48
N ILE A 45 -13.41 28.89 -35.90
CA ILE A 45 -14.62 29.56 -36.36
C ILE A 45 -15.14 30.45 -35.23
N ASN A 46 -14.97 31.70 -35.49
CA ASN A 46 -15.54 32.80 -34.77
C ASN A 46 -16.96 33.00 -35.29
N ALA A 47 -17.97 33.06 -34.44
CA ALA A 47 -19.30 33.50 -34.80
C ALA A 47 -19.89 34.32 -33.65
N THR A 48 -19.73 35.58 -33.78
CA THR A 48 -20.60 36.75 -33.60
C THR A 48 -21.93 36.60 -32.83
N SER A 49 -22.00 37.42 -31.81
CA SER A 49 -23.07 38.35 -31.39
C SER A 49 -24.54 38.00 -31.67
N GLY A 50 -25.30 37.88 -30.60
CA GLY A 50 -26.75 37.99 -30.59
C GLY A 50 -27.22 38.58 -29.27
N SER A 51 -27.47 39.86 -29.27
CA SER A 51 -28.08 40.64 -28.19
C SER A 51 -29.58 40.43 -28.18
N SER A 52 -30.20 40.14 -27.03
CA SER A 52 -31.60 40.54 -26.75
C SER A 52 -31.98 40.34 -25.29
N SER A 53 -32.12 41.45 -24.63
CA SER A 53 -33.19 42.00 -23.75
C SER A 53 -33.92 41.10 -22.74
N ARG A 54 -33.72 41.52 -21.48
CA ARG A 54 -34.68 41.76 -20.37
C ARG A 54 -35.88 40.82 -20.19
N SER A 55 -35.88 40.13 -19.02
CA SER A 55 -37.06 40.23 -18.14
C SER A 55 -36.63 39.91 -16.70
N GLY A 56 -37.01 40.76 -15.76
CA GLY A 56 -36.74 40.63 -14.35
C GLY A 56 -37.49 39.45 -13.74
N GLY A 57 -36.76 38.62 -13.01
CA GLY A 57 -37.28 37.58 -12.15
C GLY A 57 -36.59 37.70 -10.82
N SER A 58 -37.28 38.28 -9.83
CA SER A 58 -36.91 38.25 -8.43
C SER A 58 -36.90 36.81 -7.96
N SER A 59 -35.74 36.14 -7.99
CA SER A 59 -35.58 34.84 -7.36
C SER A 59 -35.06 35.06 -5.94
N ARG A 60 -35.99 34.85 -4.98
CA ARG A 60 -35.72 34.66 -3.58
C ARG A 60 -34.51 33.77 -3.41
N GLY A 61 -33.50 34.28 -2.75
CA GLY A 61 -32.30 33.52 -2.39
C GLY A 61 -32.67 32.29 -1.54
N SER A 62 -32.78 31.16 -2.20
CA SER A 62 -32.74 29.87 -1.50
C SER A 62 -31.30 29.68 -1.05
N THR A 63 -31.04 30.00 0.19
CA THR A 63 -29.79 29.61 0.89
C THR A 63 -29.89 28.12 1.09
N THR A 64 -29.60 27.37 0.06
CA THR A 64 -29.35 25.93 0.17
C THR A 64 -28.09 25.80 1.04
N ALA A 65 -28.31 25.49 2.31
CA ALA A 65 -27.22 25.07 3.20
C ALA A 65 -26.41 23.99 2.47
N ARG A 66 -25.18 24.34 2.12
CA ARG A 66 -24.25 23.43 1.48
C ARG A 66 -23.99 22.31 2.46
N ILE A 67 -24.64 21.17 2.29
CA ILE A 67 -24.32 19.95 3.02
C ILE A 67 -22.82 19.70 2.78
N PRO A 68 -22.00 19.56 3.84
CA PRO A 68 -20.58 19.28 3.66
C PRO A 68 -20.45 18.00 2.82
N ARG A 69 -19.90 18.12 1.62
CA ARG A 69 -19.57 16.95 0.81
C ARG A 69 -18.59 16.10 1.60
N SER A 70 -18.96 14.86 1.88
CA SER A 70 -18.03 13.87 2.38
C SER A 70 -16.78 13.87 1.49
N PRO A 71 -15.57 13.86 2.06
CA PRO A 71 -14.36 13.83 1.27
C PRO A 71 -14.39 12.64 0.31
N SER A 72 -13.86 12.83 -0.90
CA SER A 72 -13.67 11.70 -1.83
C SER A 72 -12.78 10.63 -1.20
N ALA A 73 -12.94 9.36 -1.58
CA ALA A 73 -12.10 8.27 -1.09
C ALA A 73 -10.59 8.58 -1.20
N SER A 74 -10.16 9.22 -2.30
CA SER A 74 -8.76 9.65 -2.48
C SER A 74 -8.30 10.69 -1.45
N ALA A 75 -9.16 11.66 -1.08
CA ALA A 75 -8.83 12.63 -0.04
C ALA A 75 -8.80 12.00 1.35
N ALA A 76 -9.65 10.99 1.62
CA ALA A 76 -9.60 10.22 2.85
C ALA A 76 -8.30 9.41 2.96
N ALA A 77 -7.91 8.74 1.88
CA ALA A 77 -6.63 8.01 1.80
C ALA A 77 -5.44 8.93 2.05
N ALA A 78 -5.40 10.11 1.41
CA ALA A 78 -4.33 11.09 1.61
C ALA A 78 -4.22 11.51 3.08
N ARG A 79 -5.34 11.72 3.80
CA ARG A 79 -5.30 12.05 5.23
C ARG A 79 -4.78 10.90 6.08
N VAL A 80 -5.17 9.65 5.77
CA VAL A 80 -4.65 8.45 6.44
C VAL A 80 -3.14 8.37 6.28
N LEU A 81 -2.62 8.52 5.05
CA LEU A 81 -1.19 8.46 4.78
C LEU A 81 -0.41 9.60 5.42
N ASN A 82 -0.93 10.84 5.36
CA ASN A 82 -0.33 11.97 6.05
C ASN A 82 -0.29 11.78 7.58
N THR A 83 -1.31 11.12 8.14
CA THR A 83 -1.32 10.77 9.57
C THR A 83 -0.27 9.69 9.85
N ALA A 84 -0.17 8.67 9.02
CA ALA A 84 0.81 7.59 9.19
C ALA A 84 2.25 8.11 9.14
N ASP A 85 2.54 9.01 8.20
CA ASP A 85 3.87 9.61 8.01
C ASP A 85 4.39 10.34 9.26
N GLN A 86 3.51 10.98 10.04
CA GLN A 86 3.87 11.67 11.28
C GLN A 86 4.47 10.76 12.35
N TYR A 87 4.32 9.46 12.21
CA TYR A 87 4.78 8.45 13.18
C TYR A 87 5.97 7.63 12.69
N VAL A 88 6.54 7.96 11.53
CA VAL A 88 7.79 7.35 11.06
C VAL A 88 8.88 7.53 12.12
N GLY A 89 9.60 6.46 12.43
CA GLY A 89 10.62 6.43 13.49
C GLY A 89 10.09 6.14 14.90
N VAL A 90 8.77 6.08 15.13
CA VAL A 90 8.22 5.65 16.43
C VAL A 90 8.60 4.18 16.66
N PRO A 91 9.15 3.82 17.85
CA PRO A 91 9.65 2.48 18.10
C PRO A 91 8.55 1.40 18.07
N TYR A 92 8.94 0.19 17.63
CA TYR A 92 8.09 -0.99 17.76
C TYR A 92 8.01 -1.41 19.22
N VAL A 93 6.78 -1.57 19.71
CA VAL A 93 6.50 -2.11 21.05
C VAL A 93 5.40 -3.15 20.91
N TRP A 94 5.67 -4.38 21.33
CA TRP A 94 4.66 -5.44 21.32
C TRP A 94 3.45 -5.03 22.17
N GLY A 95 2.24 -5.11 21.60
CA GLY A 95 1.02 -4.63 22.24
C GLY A 95 0.85 -3.10 22.26
N GLY A 96 1.81 -2.36 21.70
CA GLY A 96 1.77 -0.90 21.62
C GLY A 96 0.68 -0.38 20.69
N ASN A 97 0.03 0.72 21.10
CA ASN A 97 -1.08 1.34 20.37
C ASN A 97 -1.10 2.86 20.54
N THR A 98 0.01 3.46 20.93
CA THR A 98 0.14 4.90 21.18
C THR A 98 1.42 5.46 20.56
N PRO A 99 1.56 6.78 20.38
CA PRO A 99 2.79 7.40 19.89
C PRO A 99 4.06 7.13 20.70
N LYS A 100 3.96 6.49 21.86
CA LYS A 100 5.13 6.04 22.62
C LYS A 100 5.72 4.72 22.09
N GLY A 101 4.95 4.01 21.29
CA GLY A 101 5.34 2.76 20.64
C GLY A 101 4.13 2.05 20.07
N PHE A 102 4.32 1.41 18.93
CA PHE A 102 3.28 0.69 18.21
C PHE A 102 3.71 -0.75 17.91
N ASP A 103 2.74 -1.68 17.93
CA ASP A 103 2.82 -2.89 17.10
C ASP A 103 2.12 -2.65 15.75
N CYS A 104 2.17 -3.61 14.83
CA CYS A 104 1.63 -3.47 13.48
C CYS A 104 0.15 -3.11 13.45
N SER A 105 -0.69 -3.83 14.20
CA SER A 105 -2.13 -3.61 14.24
C SER A 105 -2.53 -2.41 15.11
N GLY A 106 -1.77 -2.10 16.14
CA GLY A 106 -1.94 -0.91 16.95
C GLY A 106 -1.65 0.37 16.17
N PHE A 107 -0.60 0.38 15.35
CA PHE A 107 -0.29 1.47 14.44
C PHE A 107 -1.43 1.69 13.43
N THR A 108 -1.83 0.64 12.71
CA THR A 108 -2.91 0.71 11.73
C THR A 108 -4.20 1.21 12.38
N LYS A 109 -4.61 0.62 13.52
CA LYS A 109 -5.77 1.07 14.29
C LYS A 109 -5.69 2.54 14.67
N TYR A 110 -4.55 2.98 15.18
CA TYR A 110 -4.35 4.36 15.63
C TYR A 110 -4.49 5.35 14.47
N VAL A 111 -3.81 5.10 13.36
CA VAL A 111 -3.85 5.95 12.16
C VAL A 111 -5.27 6.08 11.62
N PHE A 112 -5.98 4.98 11.49
CA PHE A 112 -7.36 4.99 10.99
C PHE A 112 -8.33 5.67 11.96
N ALA A 113 -8.18 5.46 13.27
CA ALA A 113 -9.01 6.13 14.29
C ALA A 113 -8.86 7.65 14.25
N ARG A 114 -7.64 8.16 14.00
CA ARG A 114 -7.39 9.61 13.81
C ARG A 114 -8.11 10.17 12.58
N ASN A 115 -8.54 9.32 11.67
CA ASN A 115 -9.24 9.67 10.44
C ASN A 115 -10.74 9.24 10.46
N GLY A 116 -11.27 8.90 11.65
CA GLY A 116 -12.69 8.60 11.84
C GLY A 116 -13.09 7.15 11.53
N VAL A 117 -12.14 6.25 11.27
CA VAL A 117 -12.39 4.82 11.01
C VAL A 117 -11.94 4.00 12.20
N THR A 118 -12.86 3.25 12.80
CA THR A 118 -12.56 2.38 13.94
C THR A 118 -12.19 0.98 13.44
N LEU A 119 -11.00 0.49 13.83
CA LEU A 119 -10.53 -0.85 13.55
C LEU A 119 -10.44 -1.70 14.84
N PRO A 120 -10.62 -3.02 14.73
CA PRO A 120 -10.31 -3.96 15.81
C PRO A 120 -8.84 -3.87 16.26
N ARG A 121 -8.54 -4.44 17.44
CA ARG A 121 -7.19 -4.33 18.01
C ARG A 121 -6.16 -5.20 17.28
N THR A 122 -6.53 -6.36 16.82
CA THR A 122 -5.59 -7.35 16.28
C THR A 122 -5.65 -7.44 14.77
N SER A 123 -4.52 -7.77 14.12
CA SER A 123 -4.47 -8.02 12.68
C SER A 123 -5.43 -9.14 12.24
N ARG A 124 -5.60 -10.17 13.08
CA ARG A 124 -6.55 -11.29 12.85
C ARG A 124 -8.01 -10.84 12.76
N GLU A 125 -8.37 -9.79 13.46
CA GLU A 125 -9.72 -9.22 13.42
C GLU A 125 -9.84 -8.17 12.30
N GLN A 126 -8.77 -7.42 12.03
CA GLN A 126 -8.74 -6.37 11.00
C GLN A 126 -8.97 -6.94 9.58
N VAL A 127 -8.69 -8.21 9.34
CA VAL A 127 -8.98 -8.87 8.06
C VAL A 127 -10.47 -8.88 7.71
N ARG A 128 -11.36 -8.73 8.71
CA ARG A 128 -12.82 -8.70 8.52
C ARG A 128 -13.38 -7.29 8.32
N ALA A 129 -12.52 -6.27 8.41
CA ALA A 129 -12.94 -4.88 8.26
C ALA A 129 -13.01 -4.48 6.78
N GLY A 130 -13.99 -3.65 6.43
CA GLY A 130 -14.14 -3.10 5.08
C GLY A 130 -14.37 -4.15 3.98
N ASP A 131 -14.11 -3.73 2.75
CA ASP A 131 -14.33 -4.55 1.56
C ASP A 131 -13.06 -5.31 1.16
N GLY A 132 -13.23 -6.54 0.63
CA GLY A 132 -12.13 -7.32 0.06
C GLY A 132 -11.63 -6.72 -1.25
N VAL A 133 -10.32 -6.66 -1.43
CA VAL A 133 -9.66 -6.20 -2.65
C VAL A 133 -8.85 -7.38 -3.23
N PRO A 134 -8.82 -7.57 -4.56
CA PRO A 134 -7.95 -8.57 -5.20
C PRO A 134 -6.47 -8.39 -4.81
N LEU A 135 -5.71 -9.50 -4.79
CA LEU A 135 -4.30 -9.52 -4.38
C LEU A 135 -3.36 -9.13 -5.54
N ASP A 136 -3.71 -8.10 -6.28
CA ASP A 136 -2.89 -7.54 -7.37
C ASP A 136 -2.71 -6.03 -7.18
N PHE A 137 -1.58 -5.50 -7.65
CA PHE A 137 -1.25 -4.09 -7.47
C PHE A 137 -2.17 -3.14 -8.24
N ASP A 138 -2.76 -3.58 -9.34
CA ASP A 138 -3.65 -2.74 -10.16
C ASP A 138 -4.98 -2.49 -9.45
N SER A 139 -5.40 -3.43 -8.61
CA SER A 139 -6.61 -3.32 -7.78
C SER A 139 -6.39 -2.54 -6.49
N MET A 140 -5.16 -2.51 -5.97
CA MET A 140 -4.83 -1.86 -4.70
C MET A 140 -4.79 -0.34 -4.84
N ARG A 141 -5.22 0.36 -3.79
CA ARG A 141 -5.22 1.82 -3.72
C ARG A 141 -4.54 2.31 -2.45
N PRO A 142 -3.90 3.48 -2.48
CA PRO A 142 -3.37 4.11 -1.27
C PRO A 142 -4.43 4.16 -0.17
N GLY A 143 -4.06 3.74 1.04
CA GLY A 143 -4.97 3.62 2.19
C GLY A 143 -5.62 2.24 2.36
N ASP A 144 -5.46 1.30 1.43
CA ASP A 144 -5.83 -0.10 1.68
C ASP A 144 -4.92 -0.70 2.77
N ILE A 145 -5.42 -1.64 3.56
CA ILE A 145 -4.58 -2.40 4.49
C ILE A 145 -4.25 -3.77 3.90
N LEU A 146 -2.98 -4.15 4.00
CA LEU A 146 -2.43 -5.42 3.56
C LEU A 146 -2.18 -6.30 4.77
N LEU A 147 -2.64 -7.55 4.72
CA LEU A 147 -2.54 -8.50 5.82
C LEU A 147 -1.72 -9.73 5.40
N PHE A 148 -0.85 -10.16 6.30
CA PHE A 148 0.17 -11.16 6.00
C PHE A 148 0.10 -12.33 7.00
N ALA A 149 0.34 -13.53 6.47
CA ALA A 149 0.44 -14.77 7.25
C ALA A 149 1.43 -15.72 6.58
N GLU A 150 2.21 -16.43 7.35
CA GLU A 150 2.99 -17.56 6.83
C GLU A 150 2.07 -18.72 6.45
N PRO A 151 2.47 -19.60 5.51
CA PRO A 151 1.65 -20.71 5.08
C PRO A 151 1.20 -21.60 6.25
N GLY A 152 -0.12 -21.78 6.39
CA GLY A 152 -0.71 -22.56 7.48
C GLY A 152 -0.85 -21.83 8.81
N GLU A 153 -0.35 -20.60 8.92
CA GLU A 153 -0.40 -19.81 10.14
C GLU A 153 -1.55 -18.78 10.10
N ALA A 154 -1.93 -18.31 11.27
CA ALA A 154 -2.88 -17.23 11.38
C ALA A 154 -2.23 -15.88 11.03
N ILE A 155 -3.05 -14.91 10.55
CA ILE A 155 -2.58 -13.57 10.24
C ILE A 155 -1.79 -12.98 11.42
N SER A 156 -0.55 -12.61 11.16
CA SER A 156 0.42 -12.14 12.15
C SER A 156 0.84 -10.69 11.94
N HIS A 157 0.63 -10.13 10.73
CA HIS A 157 1.08 -8.78 10.42
C HIS A 157 0.07 -8.02 9.56
N VAL A 158 0.13 -6.67 9.64
CA VAL A 158 -0.66 -5.74 8.85
C VAL A 158 0.14 -4.49 8.54
N ALA A 159 -0.08 -3.92 7.35
CA ALA A 159 0.51 -2.69 6.87
C ALA A 159 -0.53 -1.82 6.14
N ILE A 160 -0.22 -0.54 5.94
CA ILE A 160 -1.02 0.39 5.13
C ILE A 160 -0.33 0.54 3.77
N TYR A 161 -1.06 0.33 2.68
CA TYR A 161 -0.54 0.51 1.33
C TYR A 161 -0.42 1.99 0.98
N VAL A 162 0.73 2.39 0.49
CA VAL A 162 1.03 3.79 0.13
C VAL A 162 0.83 4.06 -1.36
N GLY A 163 0.87 3.00 -2.16
CA GLY A 163 0.89 3.07 -3.63
C GLY A 163 2.24 2.65 -4.20
N SER A 164 2.28 2.38 -5.50
CA SER A 164 3.52 2.04 -6.23
C SER A 164 4.35 0.93 -5.58
N GLY A 165 3.68 -0.13 -5.10
CA GLY A 165 4.38 -1.25 -4.47
C GLY A 165 5.01 -0.95 -3.11
N ARG A 166 4.54 0.08 -2.40
CA ARG A 166 5.12 0.54 -1.14
C ARG A 166 4.12 0.44 0.01
N ILE A 167 4.58 0.11 1.19
CA ILE A 167 3.78 0.06 2.43
C ILE A 167 4.42 0.93 3.52
N ILE A 168 3.62 1.32 4.52
CA ILE A 168 4.07 1.87 5.80
C ILE A 168 3.52 1.01 6.94
N HIS A 169 4.37 0.62 7.88
CA HIS A 169 4.00 -0.28 8.96
C HIS A 169 4.89 -0.13 10.20
N ALA A 170 4.41 -0.55 11.36
CA ALA A 170 5.25 -0.79 12.51
C ALA A 170 5.80 -2.22 12.45
N SER A 171 7.11 -2.38 12.38
CA SER A 171 7.80 -3.67 12.20
C SER A 171 8.87 -3.87 13.26
N GLN A 172 8.86 -5.05 13.90
CA GLN A 172 9.91 -5.44 14.84
C GLN A 172 11.27 -5.55 14.13
N ALA A 173 11.28 -6.09 12.93
CA ALA A 173 12.52 -6.26 12.14
C ALA A 173 13.15 -4.91 11.72
N MET A 174 12.35 -3.85 11.63
CA MET A 174 12.80 -2.49 11.32
C MET A 174 12.98 -1.63 12.58
N GLY A 175 12.60 -2.16 13.74
CA GLY A 175 12.70 -1.46 15.03
C GLY A 175 11.60 -0.42 15.28
N GLY A 176 10.70 -0.16 14.33
CA GLY A 176 9.68 0.87 14.46
C GLY A 176 8.77 1.01 13.26
N VAL A 177 8.14 2.17 13.18
CA VAL A 177 7.33 2.58 12.02
C VAL A 177 8.25 3.06 10.91
N ASP A 178 8.14 2.44 9.74
CA ASP A 178 8.92 2.83 8.58
C ASP A 178 8.22 2.41 7.27
N TYR A 179 8.74 2.90 6.17
CA TYR A 179 8.34 2.52 4.82
C TYR A 179 9.10 1.28 4.36
N LEU A 180 8.44 0.47 3.53
CA LEU A 180 9.05 -0.69 2.88
C LEU A 180 8.59 -0.78 1.43
N ASP A 181 9.53 -0.96 0.50
CA ASP A 181 9.25 -1.25 -0.90
C ASP A 181 9.07 -2.77 -1.06
N LEU A 182 7.93 -3.19 -1.61
CA LEU A 182 7.55 -4.59 -1.73
C LEU A 182 8.32 -5.32 -2.85
N ASP A 183 8.87 -4.59 -3.81
CA ASP A 183 9.76 -5.11 -4.87
C ASP A 183 11.23 -5.25 -4.43
N GLY A 184 11.59 -4.69 -3.29
CA GLY A 184 12.91 -4.81 -2.69
C GLY A 184 13.17 -6.18 -2.05
N SER A 185 14.42 -6.48 -1.74
CA SER A 185 14.84 -7.75 -1.12
C SER A 185 14.12 -8.07 0.20
N ARG A 186 13.81 -7.05 0.99
CA ARG A 186 13.01 -7.19 2.22
C ARG A 186 11.52 -7.37 1.94
N GLY A 187 11.04 -6.87 0.79
CA GLY A 187 9.65 -6.98 0.35
C GLY A 187 9.25 -8.41 -0.04
N ALA A 188 10.20 -9.24 -0.44
CA ALA A 188 9.94 -10.60 -0.92
C ALA A 188 9.14 -11.45 0.09
N TRP A 189 9.47 -11.36 1.40
CA TRP A 189 8.70 -12.04 2.43
C TRP A 189 7.25 -11.58 2.46
N TYR A 190 7.01 -10.27 2.39
CA TYR A 190 5.67 -9.68 2.40
C TYR A 190 4.86 -10.11 1.18
N MET A 191 5.46 -10.12 -0.01
CA MET A 191 4.79 -10.56 -1.24
C MET A 191 4.41 -12.04 -1.22
N GLN A 192 5.27 -12.90 -0.68
CA GLN A 192 4.99 -14.33 -0.54
C GLN A 192 3.91 -14.65 0.50
N ASN A 193 3.74 -13.78 1.50
CA ASN A 193 2.86 -14.00 2.65
C ASN A 193 1.64 -13.07 2.66
N LEU A 194 1.37 -12.34 1.58
CA LEU A 194 0.18 -11.50 1.43
C LEU A 194 -1.05 -12.40 1.27
N VAL A 195 -1.97 -12.35 2.22
CA VAL A 195 -3.16 -13.23 2.24
C VAL A 195 -4.47 -12.47 2.11
N ALA A 196 -4.49 -11.17 2.40
CA ALA A 196 -5.69 -10.35 2.23
C ALA A 196 -5.35 -8.87 2.05
N VAL A 197 -6.21 -8.18 1.31
CA VAL A 197 -6.22 -6.72 1.19
C VAL A 197 -7.62 -6.23 1.53
N ARG A 198 -7.71 -5.14 2.31
CA ARG A 198 -8.98 -4.57 2.75
C ARG A 198 -9.03 -3.08 2.49
N ARG A 199 -10.15 -2.63 1.91
CA ARG A 199 -10.46 -1.22 1.67
C ARG A 199 -11.43 -0.72 2.72
N LEU A 200 -11.08 0.41 3.34
CA LEU A 200 -11.79 0.99 4.48
C LEU A 200 -12.32 2.41 4.19
N LEU A 201 -12.02 2.95 2.99
CA LEU A 201 -12.26 4.35 2.62
C LEU A 201 -13.04 4.47 1.32
#